data_b00436144d25aaa9e72fd0b3ec43f07a
#
_entry.id   b00436144d25aaa9e72fd0b3ec43f07a
#
_cell.length_a   1.000
_cell.length_b   1.000
_cell.length_c   1.000
_cell.angle_alpha   90.00
_cell.angle_beta   90.00
_cell.angle_gamma   90.00
#
_symmetry.space_group_name_H-M   'P 1'
#
loop_
_entity.id
_entity.type
_entity.pdbx_description
1 polymer ?
#
loop_
_entity_poly.entity_id
_entity_poly.type
_entity_poly.pdbx_seq_one_letter_code
_entity_poly.pdbx_strand_id
1 'polypeptide(L)'
;MDLNNLILSFILISFGLLFYKYFLFILSKYNLKMFIDDQLKKPQAFHQSPIPTIGGLGIFFSFLILCLYLFLSKQIIYYEFLSFCTLFFILGLLDDLKLNIKPKFRLILMMVFLITLVISNKFYVENTGIEFLNRFLEIDIFALFFVCLCFLFIINGSNLIDGYNGLLGIHTLIILTNLLFVNHFNGNNDLAFFIFLGILIVIIFLIYNFPKATLFLGDGGSYFLGAFVAISVIKTSIANPEISPFYFCILLFYLFFEVFFSFIRKIVLEKKSPLFPDNKHLHMLLYKILVKKNNNKLKSNYYVSIIINLTYSILIIPSIFMMKNGLFCKYYSLIFFIIYIFSYIIFSNKISKKDYI
;
A
#
# COMPACT_ATOMS: atom_id res chain seq x y z
N MET A 1 -9.27 17.51 -20.77
CA MET A 1 -9.00 17.88 -19.35
C MET A 1 -9.28 19.36 -19.23
N ASP A 2 -10.23 19.75 -18.38
CA ASP A 2 -10.62 21.16 -18.24
C ASP A 2 -9.48 21.99 -17.64
N LEU A 3 -9.46 23.31 -17.90
CA LEU A 3 -8.43 24.21 -17.41
C LEU A 3 -8.26 24.12 -15.87
N ASN A 4 -9.36 24.02 -15.12
CA ASN A 4 -9.33 23.86 -13.66
C ASN A 4 -8.62 22.58 -13.22
N ASN A 5 -8.79 21.47 -13.94
CA ASN A 5 -8.12 20.21 -13.67
C ASN A 5 -6.62 20.27 -13.94
N LEU A 6 -6.20 21.02 -14.97
CA LEU A 6 -4.78 21.28 -15.25
C LEU A 6 -4.15 22.16 -14.16
N ILE A 7 -4.84 23.21 -13.75
CA ILE A 7 -4.39 24.08 -12.65
C ILE A 7 -4.20 23.28 -11.36
N LEU A 8 -5.16 22.44 -10.99
CA LEU A 8 -5.05 21.59 -9.80
C LEU A 8 -3.85 20.65 -9.87
N SER A 9 -3.66 19.98 -11.01
CA SER A 9 -2.51 19.09 -11.21
C SER A 9 -1.19 19.84 -11.03
N PHE A 10 -1.09 21.06 -11.58
CA PHE A 10 0.08 21.91 -11.45
C PHE A 10 0.30 22.37 -10.01
N ILE A 11 -0.75 22.76 -9.27
CA ILE A 11 -0.67 23.14 -7.85
C ILE A 11 -0.14 21.97 -7.02
N LEU A 12 -0.67 20.74 -7.21
CA LEU A 12 -0.22 19.56 -6.47
C LEU A 12 1.25 19.23 -6.73
N ILE A 13 1.67 19.28 -8.00
CA ILE A 13 3.07 19.00 -8.37
C ILE A 13 3.99 20.05 -7.74
N SER A 14 3.66 21.32 -7.90
CA SER A 14 4.48 22.42 -7.38
C SER A 14 4.57 22.40 -5.85
N PHE A 15 3.42 22.20 -5.18
CA PHE A 15 3.39 22.09 -3.72
C PHE A 15 4.23 20.92 -3.22
N GLY A 16 4.03 19.73 -3.76
CA GLY A 16 4.73 18.54 -3.28
C GLY A 16 6.26 18.64 -3.45
N LEU A 17 6.72 19.13 -4.61
CA LEU A 17 8.15 19.35 -4.86
C LEU A 17 8.73 20.40 -3.90
N LEU A 18 8.04 21.53 -3.70
CA LEU A 18 8.47 22.58 -2.79
C LEU A 18 8.44 22.11 -1.33
N PHE A 19 7.41 21.37 -0.93
CA PHE A 19 7.29 20.81 0.42
C PHE A 19 8.50 19.94 0.77
N TYR A 20 8.81 18.94 -0.06
CA TYR A 20 9.95 18.05 0.22
C TYR A 20 11.27 18.80 0.22
N LYS A 21 11.51 19.69 -0.76
CA LYS A 21 12.74 20.49 -0.82
C LYS A 21 12.90 21.36 0.42
N TYR A 22 11.86 22.08 0.82
CA TYR A 22 11.90 22.99 1.96
C TYR A 22 12.02 22.23 3.28
N PHE A 23 11.28 21.13 3.45
CA PHE A 23 11.33 20.34 4.67
C PHE A 23 12.70 19.65 4.87
N LEU A 24 13.29 19.12 3.80
CA LEU A 24 14.66 18.59 3.83
C LEU A 24 15.67 19.67 4.24
N PHE A 25 15.51 20.91 3.76
CA PHE A 25 16.33 22.03 4.17
C PHE A 25 16.14 22.34 5.67
N ILE A 26 14.92 22.37 6.18
CA ILE A 26 14.64 22.59 7.60
C ILE A 26 15.30 21.50 8.46
N LEU A 27 15.14 20.23 8.09
CA LEU A 27 15.72 19.10 8.82
C LEU A 27 17.25 19.20 8.91
N SER A 28 17.89 19.57 7.80
CA SER A 28 19.35 19.74 7.78
C SER A 28 19.81 20.93 8.63
N LYS A 29 19.04 22.04 8.64
CA LYS A 29 19.38 23.26 9.39
C LYS A 29 19.17 23.11 10.89
N TYR A 30 18.06 22.48 11.31
CA TYR A 30 17.65 22.43 12.73
C TYR A 30 17.90 21.08 13.40
N ASN A 31 18.47 20.10 12.69
CA ASN A 31 18.83 18.78 13.22
C ASN A 31 17.68 18.05 13.95
N LEU A 32 16.49 18.09 13.37
CA LEU A 32 15.25 17.54 13.96
C LEU A 32 15.26 16.00 13.93
N LYS A 33 15.89 15.40 14.94
CA LYS A 33 16.11 13.94 15.05
C LYS A 33 14.82 13.09 15.11
N MET A 34 13.69 13.68 15.49
CA MET A 34 12.43 12.95 15.61
C MET A 34 11.91 12.38 14.27
N PHE A 35 12.25 13.03 13.15
CA PHE A 35 11.87 12.58 11.82
C PHE A 35 12.99 11.84 11.08
N ILE A 36 13.99 11.37 11.77
CA ILE A 36 15.13 10.67 11.18
C ILE A 36 15.11 9.21 11.62
N ASP A 37 15.11 8.29 10.65
CA ASP A 37 15.35 6.89 10.92
C ASP A 37 16.86 6.66 11.06
N ASP A 38 17.28 6.49 12.31
CA ASP A 38 18.66 6.20 12.71
C ASP A 38 18.84 4.73 13.18
N GLN A 39 17.80 3.91 13.05
CA GLN A 39 17.79 2.55 13.57
C GLN A 39 18.46 1.54 12.63
N LEU A 40 19.75 1.75 12.35
CA LEU A 40 20.56 0.93 11.44
C LEU A 40 20.72 -0.54 11.85
N LYS A 41 20.36 -0.91 13.09
CA LYS A 41 20.51 -2.27 13.66
C LYS A 41 19.22 -3.10 13.62
N LYS A 42 18.09 -2.55 13.20
CA LYS A 42 16.86 -3.34 13.06
C LYS A 42 17.01 -4.41 11.98
N PRO A 43 16.39 -5.59 12.13
CA PRO A 43 16.38 -6.64 11.09
C PRO A 43 15.84 -6.17 9.73
N GLN A 44 15.06 -5.10 9.73
CA GLN A 44 14.41 -4.49 8.56
C GLN A 44 15.15 -3.24 8.06
N ALA A 45 16.29 -2.84 8.67
CA ALA A 45 17.06 -1.67 8.24
C ALA A 45 17.98 -2.04 7.08
N PHE A 46 17.68 -1.56 5.88
CA PHE A 46 18.46 -1.81 4.67
C PHE A 46 19.20 -0.57 4.14
N HIS A 47 19.25 0.51 4.94
CA HIS A 47 19.97 1.76 4.65
C HIS A 47 21.27 1.84 5.43
N GLN A 48 22.21 2.69 4.96
CA GLN A 48 23.55 2.83 5.52
C GLN A 48 23.77 4.18 6.24
N SER A 49 22.85 5.11 6.07
CA SER A 49 22.88 6.45 6.67
C SER A 49 21.50 6.81 7.22
N PRO A 50 21.42 7.68 8.23
CA PRO A 50 20.14 8.21 8.70
C PRO A 50 19.39 8.91 7.57
N ILE A 51 18.11 8.55 7.35
CA ILE A 51 17.26 9.10 6.30
C ILE A 51 15.97 9.64 6.93
N PRO A 52 15.49 10.83 6.51
CA PRO A 52 14.24 11.42 6.99
C PRO A 52 13.01 10.59 6.62
N THR A 53 12.08 10.40 7.58
CA THR A 53 10.79 9.70 7.41
C THR A 53 9.66 10.70 7.23
N ILE A 54 9.76 11.58 6.24
CA ILE A 54 8.80 12.65 5.99
C ILE A 54 7.97 12.47 4.72
N GLY A 55 8.16 11.36 4.02
CA GLY A 55 7.45 11.08 2.77
C GLY A 55 5.93 11.08 2.96
N GLY A 56 5.47 10.43 4.02
CA GLY A 56 4.05 10.40 4.37
C GLY A 56 3.46 11.76 4.68
N LEU A 57 4.21 12.65 5.33
CA LEU A 57 3.77 14.04 5.58
C LEU A 57 3.50 14.78 4.27
N GLY A 58 4.42 14.69 3.31
CA GLY A 58 4.24 15.36 2.01
C GLY A 58 3.07 14.81 1.22
N ILE A 59 2.86 13.49 1.22
CA ILE A 59 1.70 12.85 0.62
C ILE A 59 0.41 13.35 1.28
N PHE A 60 0.35 13.33 2.61
CA PHE A 60 -0.83 13.73 3.37
C PHE A 60 -1.21 15.19 3.16
N PHE A 61 -0.26 16.12 3.24
CA PHE A 61 -0.54 17.53 3.00
C PHE A 61 -0.94 17.81 1.54
N SER A 62 -0.32 17.14 0.56
CA SER A 62 -0.75 17.22 -0.83
C SER A 62 -2.18 16.72 -1.02
N PHE A 63 -2.56 15.64 -0.33
CA PHE A 63 -3.91 15.11 -0.33
C PHE A 63 -4.92 16.07 0.32
N LEU A 64 -4.57 16.75 1.43
CA LEU A 64 -5.43 17.76 2.04
C LEU A 64 -5.67 18.95 1.09
N ILE A 65 -4.64 19.40 0.38
CA ILE A 65 -4.76 20.46 -0.63
C ILE A 65 -5.68 20.00 -1.77
N LEU A 66 -5.56 18.76 -2.22
CA LEU A 66 -6.46 18.16 -3.21
C LEU A 66 -7.91 18.24 -2.73
N CYS A 67 -8.21 17.75 -1.52
CA CYS A 67 -9.55 17.76 -0.95
C CYS A 67 -10.10 19.19 -0.81
N LEU A 68 -9.28 20.11 -0.30
CA LEU A 68 -9.65 21.51 -0.15
C LEU A 68 -9.98 22.18 -1.49
N TYR A 69 -9.15 21.96 -2.50
CA TYR A 69 -9.39 22.51 -3.84
C TYR A 69 -10.69 21.99 -4.45
N LEU A 70 -10.95 20.69 -4.37
CA LEU A 70 -12.19 20.08 -4.89
C LEU A 70 -13.42 20.61 -4.14
N PHE A 71 -13.32 20.83 -2.84
CA PHE A 71 -14.37 21.46 -2.06
C PHE A 71 -14.65 22.89 -2.53
N LEU A 72 -13.61 23.72 -2.63
CA LEU A 72 -13.77 25.14 -2.99
C LEU A 72 -14.20 25.35 -4.44
N SER A 73 -13.68 24.54 -5.38
CA SER A 73 -13.92 24.73 -6.83
C SER A 73 -15.13 23.99 -7.36
N LYS A 74 -15.43 22.79 -6.84
CA LYS A 74 -16.48 21.90 -7.35
C LYS A 74 -17.57 21.59 -6.31
N GLN A 75 -17.41 22.02 -5.06
CA GLN A 75 -18.29 21.67 -3.92
C GLN A 75 -18.38 20.14 -3.70
N ILE A 76 -17.32 19.40 -4.11
CA ILE A 76 -17.25 17.95 -3.95
C ILE A 76 -16.37 17.63 -2.76
N ILE A 77 -16.87 16.78 -1.85
CA ILE A 77 -16.10 16.26 -0.72
C ILE A 77 -16.14 14.74 -0.78
N TYR A 78 -14.94 14.14 -0.88
CA TYR A 78 -14.75 12.69 -0.75
C TYR A 78 -14.55 12.33 0.73
N TYR A 79 -15.64 12.37 1.52
CA TYR A 79 -15.61 12.14 2.98
C TYR A 79 -14.96 10.80 3.36
N GLU A 80 -15.22 9.76 2.57
CA GLU A 80 -14.70 8.43 2.80
C GLU A 80 -13.16 8.41 2.72
N PHE A 81 -12.62 9.01 1.65
CA PHE A 81 -11.17 9.11 1.51
C PHE A 81 -10.57 10.00 2.59
N LEU A 82 -11.20 11.14 2.88
CA LEU A 82 -10.69 12.06 3.89
C LEU A 82 -10.64 11.41 5.27
N SER A 83 -11.71 10.73 5.70
CA SER A 83 -11.78 10.09 7.01
C SER A 83 -10.83 8.92 7.16
N PHE A 84 -10.85 7.96 6.22
CA PHE A 84 -9.96 6.79 6.27
C PHE A 84 -8.49 7.20 6.20
N CYS A 85 -8.12 7.97 5.18
CA CYS A 85 -6.72 8.34 4.97
C CYS A 85 -6.17 9.17 6.14
N THR A 86 -6.96 10.09 6.70
CA THR A 86 -6.52 10.90 7.85
C THR A 86 -6.34 10.07 9.10
N LEU A 87 -7.30 9.19 9.45
CA LEU A 87 -7.19 8.36 10.67
C LEU A 87 -6.02 7.40 10.60
N PHE A 88 -5.83 6.72 9.46
CA PHE A 88 -4.71 5.79 9.31
C PHE A 88 -3.38 6.50 9.19
N PHE A 89 -3.33 7.68 8.56
CA PHE A 89 -2.14 8.52 8.57
C PHE A 89 -1.74 8.92 9.99
N ILE A 90 -2.69 9.42 10.79
CA ILE A 90 -2.41 9.81 12.18
C ILE A 90 -1.92 8.61 12.99
N LEU A 91 -2.54 7.44 12.84
CA LEU A 91 -2.14 6.23 13.56
C LEU A 91 -0.68 5.84 13.24
N GLY A 92 -0.28 5.88 11.97
CA GLY A 92 1.10 5.59 11.58
C GLY A 92 2.07 6.71 11.98
N LEU A 93 1.63 7.97 11.93
CA LEU A 93 2.45 9.10 12.39
C LEU A 93 2.79 9.00 13.88
N LEU A 94 1.90 8.47 14.72
CA LEU A 94 2.18 8.23 16.14
C LEU A 94 3.34 7.23 16.32
N ASP A 95 3.47 6.23 15.45
CA ASP A 95 4.60 5.31 15.43
C ASP A 95 5.89 6.00 14.94
N ASP A 96 5.80 6.80 13.87
CA ASP A 96 6.94 7.59 13.35
C ASP A 96 7.50 8.56 14.39
N LEU A 97 6.63 9.13 15.23
CA LEU A 97 6.99 9.99 16.35
C LEU A 97 7.56 9.24 17.56
N LYS A 98 7.80 7.94 17.42
CA LYS A 98 8.42 7.06 18.44
C LYS A 98 7.61 7.00 19.77
N LEU A 99 6.28 7.13 19.70
CA LEU A 99 5.41 7.03 20.90
C LEU A 99 5.26 5.59 21.42
N ASN A 100 5.96 4.62 20.80
CA ASN A 100 6.08 3.23 21.24
C ASN A 100 4.72 2.53 21.50
N ILE A 101 3.77 2.70 20.61
CA ILE A 101 2.46 2.05 20.71
C ILE A 101 2.63 0.55 20.59
N LYS A 102 2.16 -0.20 21.60
CA LYS A 102 2.24 -1.67 21.57
C LYS A 102 1.50 -2.23 20.36
N PRO A 103 2.06 -3.23 19.64
CA PRO A 103 1.44 -3.78 18.42
C PRO A 103 0.00 -4.27 18.61
N LYS A 104 -0.32 -4.87 19.78
CA LYS A 104 -1.69 -5.30 20.10
C LYS A 104 -2.66 -4.10 20.19
N PHE A 105 -2.24 -3.03 20.85
CA PHE A 105 -3.09 -1.84 21.00
C PHE A 105 -3.30 -1.14 19.66
N ARG A 106 -2.27 -1.05 18.82
CA ARG A 106 -2.37 -0.53 17.46
C ARG A 106 -3.38 -1.33 16.64
N LEU A 107 -3.33 -2.66 16.69
CA LEU A 107 -4.29 -3.52 15.99
C LEU A 107 -5.72 -3.29 16.47
N ILE A 108 -5.94 -3.13 17.78
CA ILE A 108 -7.26 -2.81 18.35
C ILE A 108 -7.76 -1.45 17.83
N LEU A 109 -6.92 -0.41 17.84
CA LEU A 109 -7.28 0.91 17.30
C LEU A 109 -7.63 0.83 15.81
N MET A 110 -6.83 0.10 15.02
CA MET A 110 -7.15 -0.13 13.59
C MET A 110 -8.52 -0.76 13.42
N MET A 111 -8.85 -1.81 14.20
CA MET A 111 -10.16 -2.45 14.12
C MET A 111 -11.29 -1.53 14.54
N VAL A 112 -11.13 -0.74 15.61
CA VAL A 112 -12.14 0.25 16.02
C VAL A 112 -12.36 1.29 14.93
N PHE A 113 -11.29 1.83 14.34
CA PHE A 113 -11.40 2.79 13.22
C PHE A 113 -12.10 2.15 12.01
N LEU A 114 -11.73 0.93 11.64
CA LEU A 114 -12.34 0.24 10.51
C LEU A 114 -13.84 0.00 10.75
N ILE A 115 -14.24 -0.52 11.90
CA ILE A 115 -15.64 -0.76 12.24
C ILE A 115 -16.44 0.54 12.14
N THR A 116 -15.98 1.61 12.77
CA THR A 116 -16.68 2.91 12.74
C THR A 116 -16.79 3.48 11.33
N LEU A 117 -15.69 3.39 10.55
CA LEU A 117 -15.66 3.95 9.20
C LEU A 117 -16.44 3.11 8.18
N VAL A 118 -16.41 1.77 8.28
CA VAL A 118 -17.18 0.88 7.40
C VAL A 118 -18.68 1.07 7.64
N ILE A 119 -19.11 1.18 8.90
CA ILE A 119 -20.52 1.42 9.25
C ILE A 119 -20.97 2.79 8.76
N SER A 120 -20.20 3.86 9.05
CA SER A 120 -20.58 5.24 8.69
C SER A 120 -20.64 5.46 7.18
N ASN A 121 -19.77 4.81 6.41
CA ASN A 121 -19.72 4.95 4.94
C ASN A 121 -20.47 3.83 4.19
N LYS A 122 -21.09 2.90 4.92
CA LYS A 122 -21.85 1.76 4.36
C LYS A 122 -21.06 0.96 3.32
N PHE A 123 -19.78 0.67 3.62
CA PHE A 123 -18.94 -0.12 2.74
C PHE A 123 -19.21 -1.61 2.96
N TYR A 124 -20.03 -2.20 2.11
CA TYR A 124 -20.31 -3.63 2.10
C TYR A 124 -19.88 -4.25 0.79
N VAL A 125 -19.44 -5.50 0.85
CA VAL A 125 -19.16 -6.33 -0.31
C VAL A 125 -20.34 -7.29 -0.47
N GLU A 126 -21.10 -7.14 -1.53
CA GLU A 126 -22.29 -7.98 -1.79
C GLU A 126 -21.93 -9.27 -2.52
N ASN A 127 -20.86 -9.26 -3.29
CA ASN A 127 -20.45 -10.40 -4.11
C ASN A 127 -18.94 -10.61 -4.07
N THR A 128 -18.54 -11.82 -3.69
CA THR A 128 -17.12 -12.26 -3.69
C THR A 128 -16.78 -13.15 -4.88
N GLY A 129 -17.77 -13.54 -5.69
CA GLY A 129 -17.61 -14.56 -6.73
C GLY A 129 -17.56 -15.99 -6.19
N ILE A 130 -17.79 -16.21 -4.87
CA ILE A 130 -17.87 -17.51 -4.20
C ILE A 130 -19.24 -17.61 -3.55
N GLU A 131 -20.10 -18.44 -4.11
CA GLU A 131 -21.51 -18.56 -3.69
C GLU A 131 -21.66 -18.90 -2.20
N PHE A 132 -20.85 -19.83 -1.70
CA PHE A 132 -20.83 -20.18 -0.28
C PHE A 132 -20.51 -18.96 0.60
N LEU A 133 -19.53 -18.14 0.23
CA LEU A 133 -19.13 -16.96 1.01
C LEU A 133 -20.20 -15.86 0.92
N ASN A 134 -20.85 -15.71 -0.23
CA ASN A 134 -21.90 -14.72 -0.41
C ASN A 134 -23.09 -14.96 0.54
N ARG A 135 -23.44 -16.22 0.84
CA ARG A 135 -24.48 -16.55 1.84
C ARG A 135 -24.11 -16.06 3.25
N PHE A 136 -22.84 -16.08 3.63
CA PHE A 136 -22.42 -15.52 4.91
C PHE A 136 -22.43 -13.99 4.90
N LEU A 137 -22.19 -13.35 3.75
CA LEU A 137 -22.26 -11.89 3.61
C LEU A 137 -23.67 -11.32 3.78
N GLU A 138 -24.72 -12.15 3.69
CA GLU A 138 -26.10 -11.77 4.05
C GLU A 138 -26.25 -11.51 5.56
N ILE A 139 -25.30 -11.97 6.38
CA ILE A 139 -25.28 -11.71 7.82
C ILE A 139 -24.47 -10.43 8.06
N ASP A 140 -25.11 -9.33 8.46
CA ASP A 140 -24.51 -8.00 8.63
C ASP A 140 -23.21 -7.99 9.45
N ILE A 141 -23.18 -8.74 10.56
CA ILE A 141 -21.99 -8.83 11.44
C ILE A 141 -20.84 -9.51 10.71
N PHE A 142 -21.13 -10.56 9.94
CA PHE A 142 -20.10 -11.23 9.15
C PHE A 142 -19.60 -10.35 8.01
N ALA A 143 -20.50 -9.68 7.28
CA ALA A 143 -20.14 -8.74 6.21
C ALA A 143 -19.24 -7.61 6.73
N LEU A 144 -19.62 -7.01 7.87
CA LEU A 144 -18.82 -5.97 8.53
C LEU A 144 -17.41 -6.48 8.88
N PHE A 145 -17.34 -7.63 9.56
CA PHE A 145 -16.05 -8.22 9.95
C PHE A 145 -15.20 -8.57 8.74
N PHE A 146 -15.80 -9.14 7.70
CA PHE A 146 -15.10 -9.50 6.45
C PHE A 146 -14.47 -8.28 5.77
N VAL A 147 -15.23 -7.19 5.61
CA VAL A 147 -14.72 -5.96 5.00
C VAL A 147 -13.62 -5.34 5.86
N CYS A 148 -13.83 -5.25 7.19
CA CYS A 148 -12.80 -4.76 8.10
C CYS A 148 -11.51 -5.57 8.00
N LEU A 149 -11.62 -6.90 7.88
CA LEU A 149 -10.47 -7.78 7.73
C LEU A 149 -9.74 -7.53 6.40
N CYS A 150 -10.48 -7.36 5.29
CA CYS A 150 -9.88 -7.01 3.99
C CYS A 150 -9.10 -5.69 4.06
N PHE A 151 -9.70 -4.63 4.63
CA PHE A 151 -9.01 -3.35 4.83
C PHE A 151 -7.76 -3.52 5.70
N LEU A 152 -7.89 -4.24 6.82
CA LEU A 152 -6.80 -4.47 7.75
C LEU A 152 -5.60 -5.14 7.07
N PHE A 153 -5.83 -6.16 6.24
CA PHE A 153 -4.76 -6.84 5.52
C PHE A 153 -4.08 -5.93 4.51
N ILE A 154 -4.83 -5.11 3.78
CA ILE A 154 -4.25 -4.20 2.78
C ILE A 154 -3.43 -3.09 3.45
N ILE A 155 -3.93 -2.48 4.52
CA ILE A 155 -3.24 -1.40 5.24
C ILE A 155 -1.96 -1.92 5.91
N ASN A 156 -2.03 -3.07 6.59
CA ASN A 156 -0.84 -3.69 7.18
C ASN A 156 0.11 -4.22 6.11
N GLY A 157 -0.41 -4.74 4.98
CA GLY A 157 0.40 -5.18 3.85
C GLY A 157 1.20 -4.05 3.24
N SER A 158 0.61 -2.88 3.11
CA SER A 158 1.30 -1.68 2.64
C SER A 158 2.47 -1.32 3.57
N ASN A 159 2.24 -1.31 4.87
CA ASN A 159 3.31 -1.04 5.85
C ASN A 159 4.39 -2.14 5.82
N LEU A 160 4.00 -3.39 5.66
CA LEU A 160 4.92 -4.52 5.66
C LEU A 160 5.87 -4.53 4.46
N ILE A 161 5.42 -4.10 3.26
CA ILE A 161 6.27 -4.06 2.08
C ILE A 161 7.07 -2.75 1.95
N ASP A 162 6.82 -1.74 2.79
CA ASP A 162 7.53 -0.45 2.78
C ASP A 162 8.97 -0.54 3.37
N GLY A 163 9.70 -1.56 2.98
CA GLY A 163 11.08 -1.78 3.45
C GLY A 163 12.16 -1.47 2.41
N TYR A 164 11.80 -1.21 1.16
CA TYR A 164 12.75 -1.03 0.05
C TYR A 164 12.39 0.19 -0.79
N ASN A 165 13.42 0.89 -1.28
CA ASN A 165 13.24 2.10 -2.08
C ASN A 165 12.30 1.85 -3.27
N GLY A 166 11.18 2.56 -3.29
CA GLY A 166 10.18 2.49 -4.34
C GLY A 166 9.27 1.25 -4.30
N LEU A 167 9.46 0.26 -3.42
CA LEU A 167 8.68 -0.98 -3.47
C LEU A 167 7.19 -0.71 -3.30
N LEU A 168 6.78 -0.09 -2.20
CA LEU A 168 5.38 0.26 -1.96
C LEU A 168 4.88 1.34 -2.94
N GLY A 169 5.66 2.40 -3.17
CA GLY A 169 5.23 3.50 -4.03
C GLY A 169 4.95 3.06 -5.46
N ILE A 170 5.84 2.26 -6.08
CA ILE A 170 5.65 1.72 -7.44
C ILE A 170 4.48 0.71 -7.45
N HIS A 171 4.37 -0.14 -6.41
CA HIS A 171 3.25 -1.08 -6.28
C HIS A 171 1.90 -0.35 -6.22
N THR A 172 1.82 0.71 -5.43
CA THR A 172 0.65 1.60 -5.36
C THR A 172 0.33 2.22 -6.72
N LEU A 173 1.35 2.71 -7.47
CA LEU A 173 1.12 3.23 -8.82
C LEU A 173 0.53 2.19 -9.77
N ILE A 174 1.00 0.94 -9.73
CA ILE A 174 0.46 -0.14 -10.55
C ILE A 174 -1.03 -0.34 -10.24
N ILE A 175 -1.40 -0.44 -8.97
CA ILE A 175 -2.79 -0.61 -8.56
C ILE A 175 -3.64 0.58 -9.00
N LEU A 176 -3.25 1.80 -8.64
CA LEU A 176 -4.02 3.01 -8.94
C LEU A 176 -4.16 3.26 -10.45
N THR A 177 -3.13 2.94 -11.24
CA THR A 177 -3.20 3.06 -12.70
C THR A 177 -4.24 2.10 -13.28
N ASN A 178 -4.31 0.86 -12.79
CA ASN A 178 -5.35 -0.08 -13.22
C ASN A 178 -6.75 0.41 -12.83
N LEU A 179 -6.93 0.91 -11.61
CA LEU A 179 -8.22 1.47 -11.17
C LEU A 179 -8.61 2.73 -11.96
N LEU A 180 -7.63 3.58 -12.30
CA LEU A 180 -7.84 4.74 -13.17
C LEU A 180 -8.43 4.31 -14.52
N PHE A 181 -7.80 3.32 -15.18
CA PHE A 181 -8.28 2.81 -16.46
C PHE A 181 -9.68 2.18 -16.35
N VAL A 182 -9.91 1.34 -15.34
CA VAL A 182 -11.22 0.73 -15.08
C VAL A 182 -12.30 1.80 -14.97
N ASN A 183 -12.11 2.81 -14.15
CA ASN A 183 -13.12 3.87 -13.95
C ASN A 183 -13.27 4.74 -15.20
N HIS A 184 -12.19 5.08 -15.87
CA HIS A 184 -12.25 5.91 -17.08
C HIS A 184 -13.00 5.22 -18.23
N PHE A 185 -12.70 3.95 -18.51
CA PHE A 185 -13.36 3.21 -19.59
C PHE A 185 -14.82 2.88 -19.31
N ASN A 186 -15.23 2.82 -18.05
CA ASN A 186 -16.61 2.60 -17.66
C ASN A 186 -17.39 3.91 -17.34
N GLY A 187 -16.81 5.08 -17.65
CA GLY A 187 -17.50 6.37 -17.56
C GLY A 187 -17.50 7.01 -16.17
N ASN A 188 -16.85 6.42 -15.17
CA ASN A 188 -16.73 6.96 -13.81
C ASN A 188 -15.60 8.02 -13.74
N ASN A 189 -15.72 9.07 -14.55
CA ASN A 189 -14.63 10.03 -14.80
C ASN A 189 -14.23 10.83 -13.54
N ASP A 190 -15.14 11.13 -12.63
CA ASP A 190 -14.81 11.88 -11.41
C ASP A 190 -13.91 11.04 -10.48
N LEU A 191 -14.24 9.75 -10.28
CA LEU A 191 -13.41 8.85 -9.49
C LEU A 191 -12.07 8.58 -10.20
N ALA A 192 -12.09 8.40 -11.53
CA ALA A 192 -10.88 8.25 -12.34
C ALA A 192 -9.97 9.47 -12.17
N PHE A 193 -10.51 10.69 -12.24
CA PHE A 193 -9.73 11.91 -12.06
C PHE A 193 -9.17 12.03 -10.64
N PHE A 194 -9.96 11.70 -9.61
CA PHE A 194 -9.48 11.71 -8.23
C PHE A 194 -8.31 10.74 -8.02
N ILE A 195 -8.42 9.52 -8.57
CA ILE A 195 -7.34 8.51 -8.52
C ILE A 195 -6.11 9.01 -9.30
N PHE A 196 -6.29 9.65 -10.46
CA PHE A 196 -5.18 10.26 -11.21
C PHE A 196 -4.41 11.28 -10.38
N LEU A 197 -5.09 12.13 -9.62
CA LEU A 197 -4.43 13.09 -8.73
C LEU A 197 -3.68 12.39 -7.59
N GLY A 198 -4.22 11.29 -7.06
CA GLY A 198 -3.50 10.40 -6.13
C GLY A 198 -2.21 9.82 -6.74
N ILE A 199 -2.25 9.40 -8.01
CA ILE A 199 -1.07 8.94 -8.76
C ILE A 199 0.00 10.04 -8.82
N LEU A 200 -0.37 11.29 -9.12
CA LEU A 200 0.58 12.40 -9.17
C LEU A 200 1.27 12.62 -7.81
N ILE A 201 0.53 12.56 -6.72
CA ILE A 201 1.08 12.69 -5.36
C ILE A 201 2.12 11.60 -5.07
N VAL A 202 1.83 10.35 -5.45
CA VAL A 202 2.76 9.22 -5.27
C VAL A 202 4.00 9.35 -6.16
N ILE A 203 3.85 9.81 -7.40
CA ILE A 203 4.99 10.07 -8.31
C ILE A 203 5.93 11.10 -7.72
N ILE A 204 5.42 12.18 -7.16
CA ILE A 204 6.26 13.22 -6.52
C ILE A 204 7.06 12.64 -5.35
N PHE A 205 6.44 11.82 -4.52
CA PHE A 205 7.16 11.10 -3.46
C PHE A 205 8.27 10.21 -4.03
N LEU A 206 7.99 9.44 -5.09
CA LEU A 206 8.95 8.53 -5.70
C LEU A 206 10.18 9.24 -6.29
N ILE A 207 10.08 10.47 -6.75
CA ILE A 207 11.23 11.26 -7.21
C ILE A 207 12.30 11.37 -6.10
N TYR A 208 11.88 11.43 -4.83
CA TYR A 208 12.78 11.54 -3.68
C TYR A 208 13.13 10.19 -3.04
N ASN A 209 12.34 9.13 -3.32
CA ASN A 209 12.52 7.82 -2.71
C ASN A 209 13.24 6.81 -3.62
N PHE A 210 13.08 6.90 -4.94
CA PHE A 210 13.60 5.90 -5.88
C PHE A 210 14.54 6.53 -6.93
N PRO A 211 15.64 5.85 -7.33
CA PRO A 211 16.19 4.58 -6.80
C PRO A 211 17.00 4.76 -5.50
N LYS A 212 17.50 5.96 -5.23
CA LYS A 212 18.25 6.32 -4.02
C LYS A 212 17.38 7.19 -3.14
N ALA A 213 16.91 6.63 -2.02
CA ALA A 213 16.08 7.40 -1.12
C ALA A 213 16.83 8.54 -0.46
N THR A 214 16.31 9.76 -0.62
CA THR A 214 16.65 10.94 0.16
C THR A 214 15.66 11.15 1.30
N LEU A 215 14.51 10.50 1.24
CA LEU A 215 13.51 10.40 2.29
C LEU A 215 12.77 9.05 2.23
N PHE A 216 12.29 8.60 3.38
CA PHE A 216 11.43 7.43 3.52
C PHE A 216 9.97 7.86 3.72
N LEU A 217 9.07 6.93 3.41
CA LEU A 217 7.64 7.14 3.52
C LEU A 217 7.18 7.27 4.98
N GLY A 218 7.68 6.39 5.84
CA GLY A 218 7.27 6.25 7.24
C GLY A 218 5.98 5.45 7.40
N ASP A 219 5.67 5.07 8.66
CA ASP A 219 4.47 4.30 8.99
C ASP A 219 3.20 5.10 8.69
N GLY A 220 3.20 6.43 8.92
CA GLY A 220 2.10 7.30 8.55
C GLY A 220 1.79 7.28 7.06
N GLY A 221 2.82 7.35 6.22
CA GLY A 221 2.65 7.31 4.78
C GLY A 221 2.24 5.95 4.24
N SER A 222 2.79 4.86 4.78
CA SER A 222 2.44 3.51 4.35
C SER A 222 1.00 3.13 4.70
N TYR A 223 0.51 3.50 5.89
CA TYR A 223 -0.89 3.32 6.26
C TYR A 223 -1.83 4.21 5.45
N PHE A 224 -1.42 5.46 5.17
CA PHE A 224 -2.16 6.33 4.28
C PHE A 224 -2.35 5.69 2.89
N LEU A 225 -1.26 5.23 2.27
CA LEU A 225 -1.33 4.60 0.93
C LEU A 225 -2.16 3.33 0.95
N GLY A 226 -2.03 2.50 1.99
CA GLY A 226 -2.87 1.31 2.18
C GLY A 226 -4.35 1.65 2.28
N ALA A 227 -4.72 2.66 3.06
CA ALA A 227 -6.09 3.13 3.17
C ALA A 227 -6.61 3.72 1.86
N PHE A 228 -5.81 4.55 1.18
CA PHE A 228 -6.16 5.14 -0.11
C PHE A 228 -6.41 4.08 -1.19
N VAL A 229 -5.53 3.08 -1.29
CA VAL A 229 -5.70 1.94 -2.21
C VAL A 229 -6.96 1.15 -1.88
N ALA A 230 -7.18 0.79 -0.61
CA ALA A 230 -8.32 -0.03 -0.20
C ALA A 230 -9.66 0.65 -0.51
N ILE A 231 -9.77 1.97 -0.23
CA ILE A 231 -10.98 2.73 -0.56
C ILE A 231 -11.13 2.89 -2.07
N SER A 232 -10.04 3.15 -2.80
CA SER A 232 -10.09 3.25 -4.26
C SER A 232 -10.60 1.96 -4.89
N VAL A 233 -10.19 0.79 -4.37
CA VAL A 233 -10.65 -0.51 -4.84
C VAL A 233 -12.13 -0.72 -4.55
N ILE A 234 -12.59 -0.50 -3.31
CA ILE A 234 -14.00 -0.74 -2.96
C ILE A 234 -14.93 0.23 -3.70
N LYS A 235 -14.57 1.50 -3.84
CA LYS A 235 -15.33 2.49 -4.63
C LYS A 235 -15.38 2.10 -6.11
N THR A 236 -14.27 1.63 -6.68
CA THR A 236 -14.22 1.15 -8.06
C THR A 236 -15.07 -0.11 -8.23
N SER A 237 -15.03 -1.05 -7.28
CA SER A 237 -15.85 -2.26 -7.33
C SER A 237 -17.34 -1.95 -7.27
N ILE A 238 -17.76 -1.06 -6.38
CA ILE A 238 -19.17 -0.62 -6.27
C ILE A 238 -19.64 0.09 -7.55
N ALA A 239 -18.78 0.95 -8.13
CA ALA A 239 -19.11 1.69 -9.34
C ALA A 239 -19.11 0.82 -10.62
N ASN A 240 -18.54 -0.39 -10.59
CA ASN A 240 -18.38 -1.27 -11.74
C ASN A 240 -18.74 -2.73 -11.36
N PRO A 241 -20.01 -3.04 -11.09
CA PRO A 241 -20.44 -4.36 -10.61
C PRO A 241 -20.24 -5.49 -11.61
N GLU A 242 -20.05 -5.17 -12.89
CA GLU A 242 -19.74 -6.14 -13.95
C GLU A 242 -18.30 -6.66 -13.91
N ILE A 243 -17.41 -6.04 -13.14
CA ILE A 243 -16.04 -6.49 -12.98
C ILE A 243 -15.97 -7.57 -11.92
N SER A 244 -15.28 -8.64 -12.23
CA SER A 244 -15.13 -9.77 -11.31
C SER A 244 -14.45 -9.34 -9.99
N PRO A 245 -14.99 -9.75 -8.82
CA PRO A 245 -14.32 -9.57 -7.54
C PRO A 245 -12.90 -10.17 -7.51
N PHE A 246 -12.67 -11.27 -8.23
CA PHE A 246 -11.36 -11.89 -8.34
C PHE A 246 -10.34 -11.03 -9.09
N TYR A 247 -10.77 -10.12 -9.97
CA TYR A 247 -9.86 -9.14 -10.55
C TYR A 247 -9.27 -8.23 -9.47
N PHE A 248 -10.09 -7.75 -8.55
CA PHE A 248 -9.61 -6.94 -7.42
C PHE A 248 -8.75 -7.75 -6.45
N CYS A 249 -9.05 -9.04 -6.26
CA CYS A 249 -8.18 -9.94 -5.48
C CYS A 249 -6.80 -10.10 -6.14
N ILE A 250 -6.73 -10.23 -7.47
CA ILE A 250 -5.47 -10.26 -8.22
C ILE A 250 -4.72 -8.93 -8.03
N LEU A 251 -5.43 -7.81 -8.16
CA LEU A 251 -4.88 -6.47 -8.05
C LEU A 251 -4.35 -6.13 -6.64
N LEU A 252 -4.87 -6.75 -5.60
CA LEU A 252 -4.42 -6.57 -4.21
C LEU A 252 -3.57 -7.72 -3.69
N PHE A 253 -3.28 -8.72 -4.56
CA PHE A 253 -2.71 -10.01 -4.15
C PHE A 253 -1.45 -9.86 -3.29
N TYR A 254 -0.48 -9.06 -3.73
CA TYR A 254 0.80 -8.97 -3.05
C TYR A 254 0.68 -8.32 -1.67
N LEU A 255 -0.11 -7.25 -1.53
CA LEU A 255 -0.36 -6.60 -0.24
C LEU A 255 -1.06 -7.53 0.74
N PHE A 256 -2.11 -8.22 0.27
CA PHE A 256 -2.88 -9.14 1.08
C PHE A 256 -2.07 -10.39 1.46
N PHE A 257 -1.46 -11.02 0.46
CA PHE A 257 -0.89 -12.35 0.63
C PHE A 257 0.42 -12.34 1.43
N GLU A 258 1.21 -11.28 1.39
CA GLU A 258 2.39 -11.13 2.25
C GLU A 258 2.03 -11.19 3.74
N VAL A 259 0.97 -10.49 4.15
CA VAL A 259 0.50 -10.52 5.53
C VAL A 259 -0.08 -11.89 5.87
N PHE A 260 -0.98 -12.38 5.02
CA PHE A 260 -1.68 -13.66 5.23
C PHE A 260 -0.71 -14.84 5.32
N PHE A 261 0.22 -14.94 4.36
CA PHE A 261 1.24 -15.99 4.34
C PHE A 261 2.17 -15.90 5.55
N SER A 262 2.61 -14.71 5.90
CA SER A 262 3.44 -14.49 7.09
C SER A 262 2.73 -14.92 8.37
N PHE A 263 1.43 -14.60 8.49
CA PHE A 263 0.59 -14.99 9.62
C PHE A 263 0.50 -16.51 9.74
N ILE A 264 0.14 -17.22 8.66
CA ILE A 264 0.04 -18.68 8.64
C ILE A 264 1.41 -19.32 8.94
N ARG A 265 2.47 -18.87 8.29
CA ARG A 265 3.81 -19.40 8.48
C ARG A 265 4.26 -19.31 9.94
N LYS A 266 4.05 -18.15 10.58
CA LYS A 266 4.44 -17.95 11.98
C LYS A 266 3.66 -18.83 12.93
N ILE A 267 2.35 -18.97 12.77
CA ILE A 267 1.50 -19.79 13.63
C ILE A 267 1.74 -21.27 13.38
N VAL A 268 1.64 -21.71 12.14
CA VAL A 268 1.61 -23.15 11.79
C VAL A 268 3.00 -23.76 11.75
N LEU A 269 3.96 -23.10 11.06
CA LEU A 269 5.29 -23.67 10.83
C LEU A 269 6.28 -23.30 11.91
N GLU A 270 6.25 -22.07 12.43
CA GLU A 270 7.25 -21.59 13.38
C GLU A 270 6.78 -21.62 14.84
N LYS A 271 5.48 -21.80 15.08
CA LYS A 271 4.85 -21.75 16.43
C LYS A 271 5.20 -20.48 17.21
N LYS A 272 5.24 -19.35 16.50
CA LYS A 272 5.56 -18.02 17.05
C LYS A 272 4.35 -17.09 16.95
N SER A 273 4.34 -16.05 17.77
CA SER A 273 3.33 -15.01 17.66
C SER A 273 3.46 -14.26 16.31
N PRO A 274 2.36 -14.07 15.57
CA PRO A 274 2.37 -13.34 14.29
C PRO A 274 2.70 -11.85 14.44
N LEU A 275 2.58 -11.30 15.65
CA LEU A 275 2.80 -9.87 15.93
C LEU A 275 4.28 -9.48 16.04
N PHE A 276 5.19 -10.46 16.21
CA PHE A 276 6.62 -10.14 16.24
C PHE A 276 7.17 -9.92 14.82
N PRO A 277 8.04 -8.91 14.63
CA PRO A 277 8.71 -8.70 13.36
C PRO A 277 9.60 -9.91 13.01
N ASP A 278 9.77 -10.16 11.72
CA ASP A 278 10.73 -11.15 11.22
C ASP A 278 11.41 -10.66 9.93
N ASN A 279 12.33 -11.46 9.40
CA ASN A 279 13.12 -11.15 8.21
C ASN A 279 12.95 -12.20 7.10
N LYS A 280 11.77 -12.84 7.03
CA LYS A 280 11.47 -13.95 6.11
C LYS A 280 10.36 -13.62 5.10
N HIS A 281 10.10 -12.36 4.84
CA HIS A 281 9.19 -11.92 3.79
C HIS A 281 9.80 -12.15 2.40
N LEU A 282 8.98 -12.36 1.37
CA LEU A 282 9.47 -12.68 0.02
C LEU A 282 10.48 -11.64 -0.48
N HIS A 283 10.16 -10.34 -0.32
CA HIS A 283 11.05 -9.24 -0.69
C HIS A 283 12.38 -9.25 0.10
N MET A 284 12.34 -9.64 1.38
CA MET A 284 13.54 -9.73 2.22
C MET A 284 14.43 -10.92 1.83
N LEU A 285 13.83 -12.05 1.45
CA LEU A 285 14.57 -13.21 0.93
C LEU A 285 15.24 -12.86 -0.40
N LEU A 286 14.52 -12.21 -1.32
CA LEU A 286 15.05 -11.74 -2.58
C LEU A 286 16.24 -10.79 -2.36
N TYR A 287 16.10 -9.83 -1.42
CA TYR A 287 17.18 -8.91 -1.07
C TYR A 287 18.45 -9.63 -0.63
N LYS A 288 18.33 -10.61 0.28
CA LYS A 288 19.47 -11.39 0.77
C LYS A 288 20.21 -12.11 -0.39
N ILE A 289 19.46 -12.66 -1.34
CA ILE A 289 20.02 -13.31 -2.53
C ILE A 289 20.76 -12.28 -3.41
N LEU A 290 20.15 -11.11 -3.64
CA LEU A 290 20.74 -10.07 -4.48
C LEU A 290 22.00 -9.46 -3.85
N VAL A 291 22.02 -9.26 -2.54
CA VAL A 291 23.22 -8.78 -1.82
C VAL A 291 24.38 -9.77 -1.98
N LYS A 292 24.12 -11.07 -1.83
CA LYS A 292 25.13 -12.12 -2.06
C LYS A 292 25.67 -12.08 -3.48
N LYS A 293 24.80 -11.85 -4.47
CA LYS A 293 25.20 -11.84 -5.88
C LYS A 293 25.95 -10.57 -6.28
N ASN A 294 25.47 -9.41 -5.84
CA ASN A 294 25.94 -8.11 -6.34
C ASN A 294 26.98 -7.45 -5.46
N ASN A 295 27.20 -7.93 -4.25
CA ASN A 295 28.08 -7.33 -3.22
C ASN A 295 27.81 -5.82 -2.98
N ASN A 296 26.62 -5.33 -3.33
CA ASN A 296 26.22 -3.93 -3.22
C ASN A 296 24.82 -3.80 -2.63
N LYS A 297 24.73 -3.37 -1.37
CA LYS A 297 23.49 -3.27 -0.64
C LYS A 297 22.49 -2.29 -1.27
N LEU A 298 22.98 -1.12 -1.72
CA LEU A 298 22.10 -0.09 -2.30
C LEU A 298 21.50 -0.55 -3.63
N LYS A 299 22.32 -1.15 -4.52
CA LYS A 299 21.82 -1.71 -5.77
C LYS A 299 20.81 -2.84 -5.50
N SER A 300 21.11 -3.73 -4.57
CA SER A 300 20.22 -4.82 -4.20
C SER A 300 18.88 -4.30 -3.63
N ASN A 301 18.87 -3.19 -2.90
CA ASN A 301 17.68 -2.57 -2.35
C ASN A 301 16.68 -2.19 -3.46
N TYR A 302 17.05 -1.32 -4.40
CA TYR A 302 16.11 -0.90 -5.45
C TYR A 302 15.86 -1.98 -6.52
N TYR A 303 16.76 -2.95 -6.72
CA TYR A 303 16.49 -4.09 -7.59
C TYR A 303 15.40 -5.01 -7.06
N VAL A 304 15.24 -5.15 -5.74
CA VAL A 304 14.08 -5.84 -5.15
C VAL A 304 12.78 -5.21 -5.65
N SER A 305 12.69 -3.89 -5.56
CA SER A 305 11.50 -3.13 -5.99
C SER A 305 11.23 -3.29 -7.48
N ILE A 306 12.27 -3.22 -8.32
CA ILE A 306 12.13 -3.41 -9.76
C ILE A 306 11.65 -4.83 -10.08
N ILE A 307 12.31 -5.86 -9.53
CA ILE A 307 11.99 -7.26 -9.86
C ILE A 307 10.56 -7.60 -9.43
N ILE A 308 10.18 -7.27 -8.19
CA ILE A 308 8.84 -7.59 -7.68
C ILE A 308 7.77 -6.85 -8.49
N ASN A 309 7.91 -5.54 -8.67
CA ASN A 309 6.89 -4.75 -9.34
C ASN A 309 6.81 -5.04 -10.85
N LEU A 310 7.94 -5.30 -11.51
CA LEU A 310 7.93 -5.70 -12.93
C LEU A 310 7.26 -7.07 -13.11
N THR A 311 7.63 -8.07 -12.29
CA THR A 311 7.00 -9.39 -12.32
C THR A 311 5.50 -9.27 -12.08
N TYR A 312 5.10 -8.48 -11.08
CA TYR A 312 3.69 -8.26 -10.75
C TYR A 312 2.94 -7.55 -11.89
N SER A 313 3.53 -6.53 -12.52
CA SER A 313 2.94 -5.83 -13.66
C SER A 313 2.68 -6.77 -14.84
N ILE A 314 3.64 -7.65 -15.15
CA ILE A 314 3.50 -8.63 -16.24
C ILE A 314 2.37 -9.62 -15.90
N LEU A 315 2.31 -10.10 -14.67
CA LEU A 315 1.30 -11.06 -14.23
C LEU A 315 -0.13 -10.48 -14.20
N ILE A 316 -0.30 -9.18 -14.02
CA ILE A 316 -1.63 -8.55 -14.03
C ILE A 316 -2.19 -8.44 -15.46
N ILE A 317 -1.36 -8.31 -16.50
CA ILE A 317 -1.80 -8.00 -17.86
C ILE A 317 -2.95 -8.89 -18.36
N PRO A 318 -2.93 -10.23 -18.26
CA PRO A 318 -4.04 -11.05 -18.72
C PRO A 318 -5.36 -10.75 -18.00
N SER A 319 -5.30 -10.42 -16.70
CA SER A 319 -6.51 -10.12 -15.93
C SER A 319 -7.15 -8.79 -16.33
N ILE A 320 -6.38 -7.83 -16.85
CA ILE A 320 -6.91 -6.54 -17.35
C ILE A 320 -7.84 -6.79 -18.55
N PHE A 321 -7.42 -7.63 -19.50
CA PHE A 321 -8.22 -7.95 -20.68
C PHE A 321 -9.45 -8.83 -20.37
N MET A 322 -9.39 -9.58 -19.28
CA MET A 322 -10.42 -10.56 -18.88
C MET A 322 -11.13 -10.18 -17.58
N MET A 323 -11.08 -8.91 -17.16
CA MET A 323 -11.57 -8.45 -15.86
C MET A 323 -13.07 -8.69 -15.63
N LYS A 324 -13.88 -8.79 -16.69
CA LYS A 324 -15.32 -9.11 -16.63
C LYS A 324 -15.60 -10.63 -16.61
N ASN A 325 -14.60 -11.47 -16.91
CA ASN A 325 -14.76 -12.93 -16.88
C ASN A 325 -14.43 -13.48 -15.49
N GLY A 326 -15.47 -13.72 -14.69
CA GLY A 326 -15.33 -14.22 -13.31
C GLY A 326 -14.63 -15.56 -13.20
N LEU A 327 -14.90 -16.51 -14.11
CA LEU A 327 -14.26 -17.84 -14.11
C LEU A 327 -12.76 -17.71 -14.42
N PHE A 328 -12.43 -16.93 -15.45
CA PHE A 328 -11.02 -16.68 -15.77
C PHE A 328 -10.28 -16.07 -14.58
N CYS A 329 -10.78 -14.96 -14.02
CA CYS A 329 -10.12 -14.28 -12.91
C CYS A 329 -9.99 -15.19 -11.68
N LYS A 330 -11.00 -16.03 -11.39
CA LYS A 330 -10.98 -16.99 -10.29
C LYS A 330 -9.83 -17.99 -10.45
N TYR A 331 -9.72 -18.68 -11.57
CA TYR A 331 -8.67 -19.66 -11.79
C TYR A 331 -7.31 -18.98 -11.98
N TYR A 332 -7.28 -17.81 -12.60
CA TYR A 332 -6.06 -17.04 -12.77
C TYR A 332 -5.47 -16.55 -11.44
N SER A 333 -6.32 -16.22 -10.47
CA SER A 333 -5.85 -15.86 -9.11
C SER A 333 -5.07 -16.98 -8.43
N LEU A 334 -5.39 -18.27 -8.72
CA LEU A 334 -4.65 -19.42 -8.20
C LEU A 334 -3.19 -19.47 -8.71
N ILE A 335 -2.94 -18.96 -9.91
CA ILE A 335 -1.60 -18.89 -10.48
C ILE A 335 -0.71 -17.95 -9.63
N PHE A 336 -1.26 -16.84 -9.12
CA PHE A 336 -0.52 -15.95 -8.22
C PHE A 336 -0.10 -16.66 -6.92
N PHE A 337 -0.99 -17.47 -6.33
CA PHE A 337 -0.64 -18.28 -5.15
C PHE A 337 0.49 -19.25 -5.46
N ILE A 338 0.40 -19.97 -6.58
CA ILE A 338 1.41 -20.94 -6.99
C ILE A 338 2.76 -20.26 -7.21
N ILE A 339 2.79 -19.16 -7.96
CA ILE A 339 4.02 -18.40 -8.25
C ILE A 339 4.64 -17.87 -6.95
N TYR A 340 3.82 -17.32 -6.05
CA TYR A 340 4.32 -16.79 -4.78
C TYR A 340 4.96 -17.90 -3.93
N ILE A 341 4.23 -19.00 -3.69
CA ILE A 341 4.69 -20.11 -2.86
C ILE A 341 5.96 -20.73 -3.46
N PHE A 342 5.98 -20.97 -4.77
CA PHE A 342 7.14 -21.52 -5.47
C PHE A 342 8.37 -20.60 -5.37
N SER A 343 8.16 -19.29 -5.58
CA SER A 343 9.22 -18.29 -5.41
C SER A 343 9.75 -18.26 -3.98
N TYR A 344 8.85 -18.32 -3.00
CA TYR A 344 9.20 -18.34 -1.59
C TYR A 344 10.08 -19.58 -1.24
N ILE A 345 9.68 -20.76 -1.70
CA ILE A 345 10.43 -22.01 -1.47
C ILE A 345 11.81 -21.92 -2.12
N ILE A 346 11.89 -21.47 -3.38
CA ILE A 346 13.18 -21.32 -4.07
C ILE A 346 14.09 -20.35 -3.33
N PHE A 347 13.57 -19.19 -2.92
CA PHE A 347 14.39 -18.18 -2.25
C PHE A 347 14.81 -18.63 -0.86
N SER A 348 13.93 -19.27 -0.10
CA SER A 348 14.27 -19.79 1.23
C SER A 348 15.35 -20.88 1.18
N ASN A 349 15.29 -21.76 0.18
CA ASN A 349 16.29 -22.84 0.00
C ASN A 349 17.67 -22.32 -0.41
N LYS A 350 17.73 -21.16 -1.10
CA LYS A 350 19.01 -20.52 -1.49
C LYS A 350 19.72 -19.79 -0.35
N ILE A 351 19.02 -19.55 0.75
CA ILE A 351 19.55 -18.82 1.90
C ILE A 351 19.97 -19.83 2.96
N SER A 352 21.25 -19.80 3.38
CA SER A 352 21.75 -20.69 4.43
C SER A 352 21.15 -20.30 5.79
N LYS A 353 21.09 -21.26 6.75
CA LYS A 353 20.62 -20.99 8.11
C LYS A 353 21.38 -19.84 8.79
N LYS A 354 22.65 -19.62 8.47
CA LYS A 354 23.48 -18.52 8.99
C LYS A 354 23.04 -17.14 8.49
N ASP A 355 22.34 -17.05 7.38
CA ASP A 355 21.87 -15.78 6.78
C ASP A 355 20.54 -15.30 7.38
N TYR A 356 19.94 -16.06 8.29
CA TYR A 356 18.70 -15.70 9.00
C TYR A 356 18.95 -14.98 10.34
N ILE A 357 20.19 -14.96 10.80
CA ILE A 357 20.64 -14.26 12.01
C ILE A 357 21.18 -12.89 11.62
#